data_e422a5a32956c460940887b4e474b69a
#
_entry.id   e422a5a32956c460940887b4e474b69a
#
_cell.length_a   1.000
_cell.length_b   1.000
_cell.length_c   1.000
_cell.angle_alpha   90.00
_cell.angle_beta   90.00
_cell.angle_gamma   90.00
#
_symmetry.space_group_name_H-M   'P 1'
#
loop_
_entity.id
_entity.type
_entity.pdbx_description
1 polymer ?
#
loop_
_entity_poly.entity_id
_entity_poly.type
_entity_poly.pdbx_seq_one_letter_code
_entity_poly.pdbx_strand_id
1 'polypeptide(L)'
;MSSPAQRPPHPPEGPHLVAITAENCAQLAGPFYHGTAAALAPGALVVAGRPSNYEADRTSNHVYFSALTEPAIWGAELAVALRGTDGPGHVYLVEPTGPFEDDPNLTNKRFPGNPTRSFRSRAPLRVVAALSDWQGHPPELVAGMVAAIAEKQRRGEAPIED
;
A
#
# COMPACT_ATOMS: atom_id res chain seq x y z
N MET A 1 14.54 -25.95 32.45
CA MET A 1 15.20 -25.02 31.74
C MET A 1 14.26 -24.10 31.06
N SER A 2 14.56 -22.96 31.25
CA SER A 2 13.82 -22.01 30.60
C SER A 2 14.10 -22.10 29.16
N SER A 3 13.21 -22.59 28.49
CA SER A 3 13.35 -22.65 27.10
C SER A 3 13.26 -21.28 26.48
N PRO A 4 13.97 -21.07 25.45
CA PRO A 4 13.78 -19.87 24.67
C PRO A 4 12.34 -19.71 24.21
N ALA A 5 11.60 -20.78 24.25
CA ALA A 5 10.21 -20.71 23.90
C ALA A 5 9.38 -19.87 24.85
N GLN A 6 9.90 -19.59 26.02
CA GLN A 6 9.20 -18.67 26.90
C GLN A 6 9.26 -17.27 26.43
N ARG A 7 10.19 -16.95 25.59
CA ARG A 7 10.21 -15.64 24.99
C ARG A 7 8.98 -15.48 24.13
N PRO A 8 8.25 -14.38 24.25
CA PRO A 8 7.10 -14.19 23.39
C PRO A 8 7.53 -14.29 21.95
N PRO A 9 6.69 -14.79 21.11
CA PRO A 9 7.00 -14.78 19.70
C PRO A 9 7.23 -13.33 19.29
N HIS A 10 8.39 -13.08 18.79
CA HIS A 10 8.68 -11.78 18.23
C HIS A 10 8.49 -11.87 16.74
N PRO A 11 8.29 -10.75 16.08
CA PRO A 11 8.22 -10.75 14.65
C PRO A 11 9.46 -11.41 14.09
N PRO A 12 9.32 -12.17 13.03
CA PRO A 12 10.50 -12.75 12.41
C PRO A 12 11.46 -11.66 12.04
N GLU A 13 12.71 -11.96 12.15
CA GLU A 13 13.70 -11.06 11.68
C GLU A 13 13.51 -10.92 10.20
N GLY A 14 13.42 -9.71 9.76
CA GLY A 14 13.18 -9.48 8.37
C GLY A 14 12.74 -8.07 8.07
N PRO A 15 12.25 -7.85 6.86
CA PRO A 15 12.03 -6.50 6.35
C PRO A 15 11.08 -5.64 7.15
N HIS A 16 10.14 -6.23 7.87
CA HIS A 16 9.18 -5.43 8.64
C HIS A 16 9.78 -4.83 9.91
N LEU A 17 10.95 -5.32 10.35
CA LEU A 17 11.69 -4.76 11.47
C LEU A 17 12.86 -3.89 11.00
N VAL A 18 13.31 -4.11 9.79
CA VAL A 18 14.40 -3.35 9.20
C VAL A 18 13.79 -2.39 8.19
N ALA A 19 14.12 -1.11 8.32
CA ALA A 19 13.61 -0.12 7.39
C ALA A 19 14.06 -0.47 5.96
N ILE A 20 13.13 -0.43 5.04
CA ILE A 20 13.43 -0.64 3.62
C ILE A 20 13.67 0.71 2.98
N THR A 21 14.81 0.82 2.33
CA THR A 21 15.27 2.03 1.67
C THR A 21 15.65 1.71 0.25
N ALA A 22 15.91 2.74 -0.54
CA ALA A 22 16.37 2.55 -1.92
C ALA A 22 17.64 1.70 -1.99
N GLU A 23 18.48 1.74 -0.94
CA GLU A 23 19.74 1.01 -0.92
C GLU A 23 19.56 -0.48 -0.67
N ASN A 24 18.56 -0.89 0.11
CA ASN A 24 18.42 -2.29 0.49
C ASN A 24 17.17 -2.97 -0.09
N CYS A 25 16.34 -2.25 -0.82
CA CYS A 25 15.08 -2.79 -1.31
C CYS A 25 15.24 -4.04 -2.18
N ALA A 26 16.35 -4.14 -2.89
CA ALA A 26 16.59 -5.29 -3.77
C ALA A 26 16.71 -6.60 -2.99
N GLN A 27 16.94 -6.53 -1.68
CA GLN A 27 17.00 -7.73 -0.84
C GLN A 27 15.64 -8.26 -0.47
N LEU A 28 14.59 -7.48 -0.73
CA LEU A 28 13.23 -7.88 -0.39
C LEU A 28 12.58 -8.51 -1.60
N ALA A 29 12.25 -9.79 -1.49
CA ALA A 29 11.55 -10.49 -2.55
C ALA A 29 10.05 -10.29 -2.42
N GLY A 30 9.36 -10.27 -3.57
CA GLY A 30 7.91 -10.25 -3.59
C GLY A 30 7.31 -11.55 -3.10
N PRO A 31 6.03 -11.76 -3.34
CA PRO A 31 5.20 -11.00 -4.29
C PRO A 31 4.80 -9.63 -3.78
N PHE A 32 4.46 -8.75 -4.71
CA PHE A 32 3.97 -7.40 -4.41
C PHE A 32 2.63 -7.17 -5.08
N TYR A 33 1.80 -6.33 -4.45
CA TYR A 33 0.43 -6.10 -4.88
C TYR A 33 0.13 -4.61 -4.93
N HIS A 34 -0.76 -4.24 -5.85
CA HIS A 34 -1.22 -2.86 -6.01
C HIS A 34 -2.72 -2.83 -6.23
N GLY A 35 -3.42 -1.99 -5.46
CA GLY A 35 -4.86 -1.81 -5.58
C GLY A 35 -5.17 -0.51 -6.30
N THR A 36 -6.14 -0.55 -7.22
CA THR A 36 -6.49 0.60 -8.04
C THR A 36 -7.95 0.51 -8.48
N ALA A 37 -8.52 1.65 -8.85
CA ALA A 37 -9.83 1.68 -9.48
C ALA A 37 -9.75 1.38 -10.97
N ALA A 38 -8.56 1.44 -11.56
CA ALA A 38 -8.39 1.28 -13.00
C ALA A 38 -8.21 -0.17 -13.42
N ALA A 39 -8.80 -0.55 -14.54
CA ALA A 39 -8.56 -1.85 -15.14
C ALA A 39 -7.28 -1.78 -15.98
N LEU A 40 -6.34 -2.67 -15.68
CA LEU A 40 -5.02 -2.66 -16.32
C LEU A 40 -4.74 -4.05 -16.89
N ALA A 41 -4.04 -4.08 -18.01
CA ALA A 41 -3.64 -5.35 -18.64
C ALA A 41 -2.26 -5.77 -18.16
N PRO A 42 -1.95 -7.07 -18.22
CA PRO A 42 -0.58 -7.53 -17.97
C PRO A 42 0.42 -6.78 -18.84
N GLY A 43 1.52 -6.38 -18.26
CA GLY A 43 2.53 -5.59 -18.94
C GLY A 43 2.32 -4.08 -18.84
N ALA A 44 1.14 -3.63 -18.43
CA ALA A 44 0.90 -2.21 -18.22
C ALA A 44 1.76 -1.68 -17.10
N LEU A 45 2.07 -0.39 -17.16
CA LEU A 45 2.85 0.28 -16.13
C LEU A 45 1.96 1.18 -15.28
N VAL A 46 2.12 1.08 -13.97
CA VAL A 46 1.53 2.02 -13.04
C VAL A 46 2.58 3.09 -12.77
N VAL A 47 2.27 4.32 -13.13
CA VAL A 47 3.26 5.41 -13.07
C VAL A 47 2.84 6.47 -12.08
N ALA A 48 3.84 7.13 -11.49
CA ALA A 48 3.61 8.31 -10.66
C ALA A 48 3.14 9.48 -11.54
N GLY A 49 2.70 10.55 -10.89
CA GLY A 49 2.26 11.75 -11.61
C GLY A 49 0.75 11.81 -11.83
N ARG A 50 0.00 10.90 -11.22
CA ARG A 50 -1.46 10.93 -11.28
C ARG A 50 -2.04 11.71 -10.11
N PRO A 51 -3.25 12.25 -10.23
CA PRO A 51 -3.89 12.91 -9.09
C PRO A 51 -4.02 11.96 -7.90
N SER A 52 -3.81 12.51 -6.71
CA SER A 52 -3.96 11.74 -5.48
C SER A 52 -5.42 11.36 -5.26
N ASN A 53 -5.64 10.14 -4.77
CA ASN A 53 -6.98 9.72 -4.34
C ASN A 53 -7.38 10.38 -3.03
N TYR A 54 -6.43 10.87 -2.25
CA TYR A 54 -6.66 11.29 -0.87
C TYR A 54 -6.62 12.82 -0.70
N GLU A 55 -5.98 13.52 -1.62
CA GLU A 55 -5.90 14.98 -1.60
C GLU A 55 -6.18 15.48 -3.01
N ALA A 56 -7.29 16.20 -3.18
CA ALA A 56 -7.83 16.52 -4.50
C ALA A 56 -6.89 17.35 -5.38
N ASP A 57 -6.10 18.23 -4.78
CA ASP A 57 -5.24 19.15 -5.53
C ASP A 57 -3.81 18.64 -5.63
N ARG A 58 -3.60 17.39 -5.32
CA ARG A 58 -2.26 16.85 -5.23
C ARG A 58 -1.98 15.82 -6.30
N THR A 59 -0.81 15.92 -6.92
CA THR A 59 -0.31 14.90 -7.83
C THR A 59 0.70 14.04 -7.09
N SER A 60 0.52 12.73 -7.14
CA SER A 60 1.44 11.81 -6.48
C SER A 60 2.80 11.76 -7.16
N ASN A 61 3.84 11.81 -6.35
CA ASN A 61 5.22 11.64 -6.83
C ASN A 61 5.66 10.17 -6.81
N HIS A 62 4.87 9.31 -6.21
CA HIS A 62 5.20 7.90 -6.03
C HIS A 62 4.04 7.01 -6.45
N VAL A 63 4.37 5.77 -6.77
CA VAL A 63 3.40 4.69 -6.85
C VAL A 63 3.51 3.88 -5.56
N TYR A 64 2.38 3.33 -5.11
CA TYR A 64 2.29 2.66 -3.81
C TYR A 64 1.89 1.20 -4.01
N PHE A 65 2.48 0.33 -3.22
CA PHE A 65 2.23 -1.11 -3.32
C PHE A 65 2.57 -1.78 -1.98
N SER A 66 2.26 -3.06 -1.86
CA SER A 66 2.49 -3.77 -0.61
C SER A 66 2.89 -5.22 -0.88
N ALA A 67 3.55 -5.81 0.10
CA ALA A 67 3.87 -7.24 0.07
C ALA A 67 2.74 -8.10 0.63
N LEU A 68 1.69 -7.48 1.16
CA LEU A 68 0.49 -8.16 1.65
C LEU A 68 -0.69 -7.75 0.79
N THR A 69 -1.66 -8.68 0.64
CA THR A 69 -2.86 -8.37 -0.15
C THR A 69 -3.78 -7.40 0.55
N GLU A 70 -3.83 -7.42 1.87
CA GLU A 70 -4.77 -6.60 2.63
C GLU A 70 -4.65 -5.09 2.36
N PRO A 71 -3.45 -4.49 2.41
CA PRO A 71 -3.35 -3.08 2.09
C PRO A 71 -3.71 -2.77 0.63
N ALA A 72 -3.43 -3.69 -0.29
CA ALA A 72 -3.78 -3.51 -1.69
C ALA A 72 -5.30 -3.54 -1.89
N ILE A 73 -6.00 -4.42 -1.16
CA ILE A 73 -7.46 -4.48 -1.19
C ILE A 73 -8.04 -3.15 -0.70
N TRP A 74 -7.54 -2.64 0.42
CA TRP A 74 -7.95 -1.33 0.92
C TRP A 74 -7.68 -0.24 -0.13
N GLY A 75 -6.53 -0.30 -0.78
CA GLY A 75 -6.19 0.65 -1.84
C GLY A 75 -7.19 0.64 -2.97
N ALA A 76 -7.60 -0.54 -3.41
CA ALA A 76 -8.60 -0.68 -4.47
C ALA A 76 -9.95 -0.12 -4.05
N GLU A 77 -10.40 -0.49 -2.87
CA GLU A 77 -11.71 -0.07 -2.38
C GLU A 77 -11.80 1.42 -2.13
N LEU A 78 -10.75 1.99 -1.52
CA LEU A 78 -10.72 3.42 -1.26
C LEU A 78 -10.59 4.22 -2.56
N ALA A 79 -9.84 3.71 -3.54
CA ALA A 79 -9.74 4.38 -4.83
C ALA A 79 -11.10 4.46 -5.52
N VAL A 80 -11.87 3.37 -5.50
CA VAL A 80 -13.22 3.36 -6.06
C VAL A 80 -14.13 4.34 -5.32
N ALA A 81 -14.12 4.28 -3.99
CA ALA A 81 -14.99 5.11 -3.17
C ALA A 81 -14.66 6.59 -3.31
N LEU A 82 -13.39 6.94 -3.27
CA LEU A 82 -12.98 8.34 -3.29
C LEU A 82 -13.06 8.97 -4.69
N ARG A 83 -12.94 8.16 -5.74
CA ARG A 83 -13.09 8.66 -7.11
C ARG A 83 -14.52 8.59 -7.63
N GLY A 84 -15.41 7.90 -6.89
CA GLY A 84 -16.79 7.75 -7.31
C GLY A 84 -16.96 6.88 -8.55
N THR A 85 -16.06 5.94 -8.76
CA THR A 85 -16.16 5.01 -9.89
C THR A 85 -17.01 3.81 -9.52
N ASP A 86 -17.49 3.09 -10.53
CA ASP A 86 -18.26 1.88 -10.33
C ASP A 86 -17.38 0.67 -10.17
N GLY A 87 -17.92 -0.36 -9.52
CA GLY A 87 -17.28 -1.65 -9.41
C GLY A 87 -16.40 -1.77 -8.17
N PRO A 88 -15.84 -2.95 -7.93
CA PRO A 88 -15.10 -3.24 -6.70
C PRO A 88 -13.65 -2.77 -6.74
N GLY A 89 -13.16 -2.28 -7.87
CA GLY A 89 -11.77 -1.99 -8.05
C GLY A 89 -10.99 -3.22 -8.47
N HIS A 90 -9.67 -3.09 -8.49
CA HIS A 90 -8.79 -4.13 -8.97
C HIS A 90 -7.57 -4.26 -8.09
N VAL A 91 -7.12 -5.49 -7.88
CA VAL A 91 -5.87 -5.78 -7.20
C VAL A 91 -4.99 -6.56 -8.18
N TYR A 92 -3.77 -6.08 -8.35
CA TYR A 92 -2.82 -6.69 -9.28
C TYR A 92 -1.58 -7.17 -8.56
N LEU A 93 -1.05 -8.30 -9.05
CA LEU A 93 0.31 -8.71 -8.77
C LEU A 93 1.21 -7.81 -9.62
N VAL A 94 2.21 -7.19 -9.00
CA VAL A 94 3.05 -6.22 -9.68
C VAL A 94 4.51 -6.48 -9.40
N GLU A 95 5.37 -5.90 -10.25
CA GLU A 95 6.81 -5.89 -10.05
C GLU A 95 7.31 -4.47 -10.03
N PRO A 96 8.08 -4.07 -9.00
CA PRO A 96 8.76 -2.78 -9.04
C PRO A 96 9.79 -2.78 -10.17
N THR A 97 9.93 -1.66 -10.85
CA THR A 97 10.93 -1.54 -11.92
C THR A 97 12.14 -0.71 -11.49
N GLY A 98 12.17 -0.23 -10.27
CA GLY A 98 13.26 0.55 -9.73
C GLY A 98 13.27 0.54 -8.21
N PRO A 99 14.12 1.35 -7.59
CA PRO A 99 14.22 1.39 -6.14
C PRO A 99 12.91 1.79 -5.47
N PHE A 100 12.70 1.27 -4.28
CA PHE A 100 11.53 1.61 -3.47
C PHE A 100 11.91 1.67 -2.00
N GLU A 101 11.03 2.21 -1.20
CA GLU A 101 11.24 2.39 0.23
C GLU A 101 9.93 2.19 0.98
N ASP A 102 10.02 2.06 2.30
CA ASP A 102 8.84 1.99 3.15
C ASP A 102 7.93 3.19 2.90
N ASP A 103 6.62 2.94 2.88
CA ASP A 103 5.63 4.01 2.79
C ASP A 103 5.56 4.71 4.14
N PRO A 104 5.97 5.98 4.21
CA PRO A 104 6.01 6.69 5.49
C PRO A 104 4.63 6.94 6.10
N ASN A 105 3.57 6.81 5.30
CA ASN A 105 2.21 7.01 5.80
C ASN A 105 1.73 5.85 6.65
N LEU A 106 2.36 4.68 6.50
CA LEU A 106 1.91 3.45 7.14
C LEU A 106 2.96 2.81 8.04
N THR A 107 4.13 3.40 8.14
CA THR A 107 5.16 2.90 9.06
C THR A 107 4.90 3.40 10.48
N ASN A 108 5.42 2.64 11.45
CA ASN A 108 5.41 3.09 12.83
C ASN A 108 6.54 4.10 13.02
N LYS A 109 6.17 5.34 13.25
CA LYS A 109 7.18 6.41 13.34
C LYS A 109 7.93 6.43 14.66
N ARG A 110 7.43 5.74 15.68
CA ARG A 110 8.11 5.65 16.98
C ARG A 110 9.17 4.56 16.99
N PHE A 111 8.92 3.49 16.27
CA PHE A 111 9.80 2.32 16.24
C PHE A 111 9.97 1.90 14.79
N PRO A 112 11.10 1.27 14.44
CA PRO A 112 11.22 0.69 13.11
C PRO A 112 10.10 -0.32 12.90
N GLY A 113 9.36 -0.17 11.85
CA GLY A 113 8.30 -1.11 11.56
C GLY A 113 7.43 -0.65 10.43
N ASN A 114 7.00 -1.63 9.63
CA ASN A 114 6.10 -1.43 8.52
C ASN A 114 5.12 -2.60 8.57
N PRO A 115 4.15 -2.55 9.49
CA PRO A 115 3.30 -3.71 9.76
C PRO A 115 2.43 -4.12 8.58
N THR A 116 2.12 -3.21 7.67
CA THR A 116 1.34 -3.54 6.49
C THR A 116 2.23 -3.87 5.30
N ARG A 117 3.53 -3.81 5.47
CA ARG A 117 4.52 -4.03 4.42
C ARG A 117 4.18 -3.25 3.16
N SER A 118 3.96 -1.97 3.35
CA SER A 118 3.61 -1.04 2.29
C SER A 118 4.82 -0.22 1.89
N PHE A 119 4.95 0.01 0.58
CA PHE A 119 6.12 0.65 0.00
C PHE A 119 5.69 1.68 -1.02
N ARG A 120 6.63 2.55 -1.37
CA ARG A 120 6.43 3.52 -2.44
C ARG A 120 7.67 3.57 -3.34
N SER A 121 7.46 3.92 -4.59
CA SER A 121 8.54 4.05 -5.57
C SER A 121 8.26 5.21 -6.51
N ARG A 122 9.32 5.87 -6.95
CA ARG A 122 9.21 6.86 -8.02
C ARG A 122 9.22 6.19 -9.39
N ALA A 123 9.72 4.96 -9.45
CA ALA A 123 9.74 4.20 -10.68
C ALA A 123 8.40 3.47 -10.88
N PRO A 124 8.02 3.18 -12.12
CA PRO A 124 6.77 2.47 -12.38
C PRO A 124 6.72 1.07 -11.79
N LEU A 125 5.51 0.58 -11.57
CA LEU A 125 5.25 -0.83 -11.30
C LEU A 125 4.77 -1.48 -12.58
N ARG A 126 5.24 -2.69 -12.87
CA ARG A 126 4.74 -3.46 -14.00
C ARG A 126 3.68 -4.42 -13.52
N VAL A 127 2.51 -4.41 -14.17
CA VAL A 127 1.44 -5.33 -13.88
C VAL A 127 1.80 -6.70 -14.41
N VAL A 128 1.74 -7.71 -13.54
CA VAL A 128 2.00 -9.11 -13.91
C VAL A 128 0.69 -9.82 -14.20
N ALA A 129 -0.26 -9.74 -13.26
CA ALA A 129 -1.53 -10.45 -13.37
C ALA A 129 -2.54 -9.80 -12.43
N ALA A 130 -3.83 -10.02 -12.74
CA ALA A 130 -4.91 -9.61 -11.87
C ALA A 130 -5.17 -10.70 -10.83
N LEU A 131 -5.43 -10.29 -9.59
CA LEU A 131 -5.98 -11.20 -8.60
C LEU A 131 -7.48 -11.30 -8.83
N SER A 132 -8.02 -12.51 -8.85
CA SER A 132 -9.42 -12.73 -9.17
C SER A 132 -10.26 -13.15 -7.96
N ASP A 133 -9.63 -13.63 -6.90
CA ASP A 133 -10.34 -14.25 -5.78
C ASP A 133 -10.18 -13.49 -4.45
N TRP A 134 -9.84 -12.21 -4.52
CA TRP A 134 -9.76 -11.41 -3.32
C TRP A 134 -11.17 -10.98 -2.86
N GLN A 135 -11.31 -10.80 -1.56
CA GLN A 135 -12.57 -10.34 -0.97
C GLN A 135 -12.40 -8.94 -0.41
N GLY A 136 -13.35 -8.08 -0.73
CA GLY A 136 -13.41 -6.75 -0.18
C GLY A 136 -13.91 -6.75 1.26
N HIS A 137 -13.79 -5.61 1.90
CA HIS A 137 -14.30 -5.39 3.24
C HIS A 137 -15.80 -5.09 3.19
N PRO A 138 -16.52 -5.26 4.30
CA PRO A 138 -17.93 -4.88 4.34
C PRO A 138 -18.10 -3.42 3.94
N PRO A 139 -19.17 -3.10 3.19
CA PRO A 139 -19.37 -1.72 2.72
C PRO A 139 -19.39 -0.68 3.83
N GLU A 140 -19.95 -1.01 4.99
CA GLU A 140 -19.98 -0.07 6.11
C GLU A 140 -18.59 0.20 6.67
N LEU A 141 -17.69 -0.76 6.60
CA LEU A 141 -16.31 -0.57 7.04
C LEU A 141 -15.58 0.37 6.09
N VAL A 142 -15.76 0.17 4.78
CA VAL A 142 -15.17 1.05 3.76
C VAL A 142 -15.72 2.47 3.92
N ALA A 143 -17.03 2.62 4.10
CA ALA A 143 -17.64 3.92 4.31
C ALA A 143 -17.10 4.62 5.56
N GLY A 144 -16.88 3.87 6.63
CA GLY A 144 -16.29 4.41 7.85
C GLY A 144 -14.87 4.91 7.63
N MET A 145 -14.09 4.19 6.85
CA MET A 145 -12.72 4.61 6.54
C MET A 145 -12.71 5.87 5.67
N VAL A 146 -13.60 5.94 4.68
CA VAL A 146 -13.73 7.13 3.84
C VAL A 146 -14.09 8.34 4.69
N ALA A 147 -15.03 8.19 5.62
CA ALA A 147 -15.43 9.26 6.52
C ALA A 147 -14.28 9.70 7.42
N ALA A 148 -13.48 8.76 7.91
CA ALA A 148 -12.33 9.08 8.76
C ALA A 148 -11.26 9.86 7.98
N ILE A 149 -11.01 9.49 6.73
CA ILE A 149 -10.07 10.19 5.87
C ILE A 149 -10.56 11.62 5.63
N ALA A 150 -11.83 11.79 5.29
CA ALA A 150 -12.40 13.10 5.04
C ALA A 150 -12.31 13.99 6.28
N GLU A 151 -12.53 13.42 7.45
CA GLU A 151 -12.45 14.17 8.70
C GLU A 151 -11.02 14.64 8.98
N LYS A 152 -10.03 13.76 8.78
CA LYS A 152 -8.63 14.14 8.95
C LYS A 152 -8.24 15.26 8.00
N GLN A 153 -8.70 15.19 6.77
CA GLN A 153 -8.41 16.24 5.78
C GLN A 153 -9.02 17.56 6.19
N ARG A 154 -10.25 17.58 6.71
CA ARG A 154 -10.88 18.80 7.16
C ARG A 154 -10.13 19.43 8.33
N ARG A 155 -9.54 18.62 9.19
CA ARG A 155 -8.76 19.12 10.33
C ARG A 155 -7.33 19.49 9.95
N GLY A 156 -6.89 19.15 8.74
CA GLY A 156 -5.51 19.30 8.34
C GLY A 156 -4.56 18.37 9.06
N GLU A 157 -5.07 17.29 9.63
CA GLU A 157 -4.27 16.31 10.37
C GLU A 157 -3.68 15.27 9.43
N ALA A 158 -2.51 14.78 9.79
CA ALA A 158 -1.84 13.68 9.12
C ALA A 158 -1.79 13.86 7.59
N PRO A 159 -1.18 14.93 7.11
CA PRO A 159 -1.03 15.10 5.66
C PRO A 159 -0.23 13.94 5.08
N ILE A 160 -0.54 13.59 3.84
CA ILE A 160 0.15 12.50 3.15
C ILE A 160 1.58 12.93 2.85
N GLU A 161 2.52 12.07 3.23
CA GLU A 161 3.92 12.27 2.87
C GLU A 161 4.16 11.56 1.54
N ASP A 162 4.61 12.34 0.58
CA ASP A 162 4.80 11.79 -0.77
C ASP A 162 6.11 12.23 -1.40
#